data_6ff8525ff3336d3653df40bd9c06a68e
#
_entry.id   6ff8525ff3336d3653df40bd9c06a68e
#
_cell.length_a   1.000
_cell.length_b   1.000
_cell.length_c   1.000
_cell.angle_alpha   90.00
_cell.angle_beta   90.00
_cell.angle_gamma   90.00
#
_symmetry.space_group_name_H-M   'P 1'
#
loop_
_entity.id
_entity.type
_entity.pdbx_description
1 polymer ?
#
loop_
_entity_poly.entity_id
_entity_poly.type
_entity_poly.pdbx_seq_one_letter_code
_entity_poly.pdbx_strand_id
1 'polypeptide(L)'
;YGELLNRQNKILGNMLGAEIDFLIKGIDNKSRSVAASRKDAMLKKRQIFYLPDANGTSRVCEGRIVQARVIAVAEKTVRTEIFGVEYSIPARDLSYDWMGDATENYHVGDQILVRITSVSISSVTDISVKADVKSVLGNTSVENLQKCKVQGKYIGTITDIHKGTVFIRLNIGVNAIAHSCYDSRLPGKKDEVSFVVTRIDSERNVAVGLISRIVKQNI
;
A
#
# COMPACT_ATOMS: atom_id res chain seq x y z
N TYR A 1 -10.23 -6.84 -24.66
CA TYR A 1 -10.98 -7.07 -23.41
C TYR A 1 -11.12 -8.57 -23.05
N GLY A 2 -10.98 -9.52 -24.00
CA GLY A 2 -11.14 -10.96 -23.75
C GLY A 2 -9.92 -11.70 -23.18
N GLU A 3 -8.76 -11.06 -23.11
CA GLU A 3 -7.50 -11.71 -22.69
C GLU A 3 -7.09 -11.52 -21.23
N LEU A 4 -8.02 -11.12 -20.37
CA LEU A 4 -7.70 -10.87 -18.95
C LEU A 4 -7.68 -12.19 -18.18
N LEU A 5 -6.53 -12.54 -17.62
CA LEU A 5 -6.39 -13.67 -16.72
C LEU A 5 -7.18 -13.42 -15.44
N ASN A 6 -8.27 -14.18 -15.23
CA ASN A 6 -9.06 -14.22 -13.97
C ASN A 6 -9.52 -12.85 -13.41
N ARG A 7 -9.96 -11.90 -14.27
CA ARG A 7 -10.48 -10.60 -13.82
C ARG A 7 -11.99 -10.55 -13.70
N GLN A 8 -12.45 -10.00 -12.59
CA GLN A 8 -13.83 -9.59 -12.43
C GLN A 8 -14.07 -8.24 -13.14
N ASN A 9 -15.15 -8.12 -13.89
CA ASN A 9 -15.50 -6.92 -14.70
C ASN A 9 -15.56 -5.59 -13.90
N LYS A 10 -15.83 -5.66 -12.59
CA LYS A 10 -15.88 -4.47 -11.71
C LYS A 10 -14.53 -3.75 -11.55
N ILE A 11 -13.41 -4.42 -11.79
CA ILE A 11 -12.07 -3.85 -11.60
C ILE A 11 -11.61 -3.05 -12.83
N LEU A 12 -12.17 -3.35 -14.00
CA LEU A 12 -11.74 -2.74 -15.27
C LEU A 12 -11.89 -1.21 -15.31
N GLY A 13 -12.97 -0.67 -14.72
CA GLY A 13 -13.20 0.76 -14.66
C GLY A 13 -12.14 1.51 -13.85
N ASN A 14 -11.63 0.88 -12.79
CA ASN A 14 -10.61 1.47 -11.92
C ASN A 14 -9.18 1.34 -12.46
N MET A 15 -9.01 0.76 -13.64
CA MET A 15 -7.72 0.57 -14.30
C MET A 15 -7.47 1.51 -15.47
N LEU A 16 -8.39 2.43 -15.71
CA LEU A 16 -8.22 3.43 -16.77
C LEU A 16 -6.96 4.25 -16.51
N GLY A 17 -6.11 4.40 -17.54
CA GLY A 17 -4.82 5.06 -17.44
C GLY A 17 -3.66 4.18 -16.95
N ALA A 18 -3.91 2.91 -16.54
CA ALA A 18 -2.83 2.01 -16.19
C ALA A 18 -1.97 1.66 -17.42
N GLU A 19 -0.65 1.81 -17.28
CA GLU A 19 0.30 1.31 -18.27
C GLU A 19 0.22 -0.21 -18.36
N ILE A 20 0.31 -0.73 -19.56
CA ILE A 20 0.30 -2.17 -19.82
C ILE A 20 1.49 -2.59 -20.67
N ASP A 21 2.00 -3.78 -20.40
CA ASP A 21 2.93 -4.46 -21.29
C ASP A 21 2.16 -5.35 -22.27
N PHE A 22 2.62 -5.41 -23.51
CA PHE A 22 2.03 -6.27 -24.54
C PHE A 22 3.11 -6.81 -25.47
N LEU A 23 2.82 -7.95 -26.11
CA LEU A 23 3.62 -8.51 -27.20
C LEU A 23 2.89 -8.28 -28.52
N ILE A 24 3.59 -7.74 -29.50
CA ILE A 24 3.08 -7.62 -30.87
C ILE A 24 3.02 -9.02 -31.47
N LYS A 25 1.83 -9.41 -31.95
CA LYS A 25 1.55 -10.69 -32.61
C LYS A 25 1.59 -10.60 -34.14
N GLY A 26 1.22 -9.46 -34.67
CA GLY A 26 1.20 -9.23 -36.11
C GLY A 26 0.98 -7.77 -36.43
N ILE A 27 1.46 -7.35 -37.57
CA ILE A 27 1.27 -6.02 -38.14
C ILE A 27 0.66 -6.22 -39.54
N ASP A 28 -0.52 -5.66 -39.75
CA ASP A 28 -1.14 -5.59 -41.08
C ASP A 28 -0.96 -4.20 -41.65
N ASN A 29 -0.05 -4.08 -42.60
CA ASN A 29 0.25 -2.82 -43.27
C ASN A 29 -0.89 -2.31 -44.16
N LYS A 30 -1.77 -3.21 -44.64
CA LYS A 30 -2.89 -2.84 -45.52
C LYS A 30 -4.00 -2.15 -44.73
N SER A 31 -4.36 -2.74 -43.59
CA SER A 31 -5.38 -2.16 -42.69
C SER A 31 -4.79 -1.18 -41.68
N ARG A 32 -3.47 -0.97 -41.67
CA ARG A 32 -2.74 -0.15 -40.67
C ARG A 32 -3.09 -0.53 -39.22
N SER A 33 -3.21 -1.84 -38.98
CA SER A 33 -3.58 -2.36 -37.68
C SER A 33 -2.46 -3.22 -37.06
N VAL A 34 -2.39 -3.22 -35.72
CA VAL A 34 -1.44 -4.02 -34.94
C VAL A 34 -2.23 -4.90 -33.99
N ALA A 35 -2.01 -6.21 -34.11
CA ALA A 35 -2.50 -7.17 -33.13
C ALA A 35 -1.47 -7.34 -32.01
N ALA A 36 -1.90 -7.16 -30.75
CA ALA A 36 -1.05 -7.28 -29.58
C ALA A 36 -1.72 -8.10 -28.48
N SER A 37 -0.93 -8.83 -27.71
CA SER A 37 -1.39 -9.66 -26.60
C SER A 37 -0.76 -9.23 -25.29
N ARG A 38 -1.58 -8.75 -24.32
CA ARG A 38 -1.19 -8.51 -22.96
C ARG A 38 -0.96 -9.83 -22.20
N LYS A 39 -1.82 -10.82 -22.44
CA LYS A 39 -1.72 -12.14 -21.80
C LYS A 39 -0.35 -12.76 -22.01
N ASP A 40 0.14 -12.75 -23.25
CA ASP A 40 1.44 -13.34 -23.56
C ASP A 40 2.60 -12.55 -22.94
N ALA A 41 2.48 -11.22 -22.86
CA ALA A 41 3.47 -10.40 -22.15
C ALA A 41 3.52 -10.75 -20.65
N MET A 42 2.36 -10.92 -20.00
CA MET A 42 2.28 -11.34 -18.60
C MET A 42 2.87 -12.73 -18.40
N LEU A 43 2.54 -13.70 -19.25
CA LEU A 43 3.09 -15.06 -19.18
C LEU A 43 4.61 -15.08 -19.37
N LYS A 44 5.12 -14.29 -20.32
CA LYS A 44 6.57 -14.16 -20.54
C LYS A 44 7.28 -13.56 -19.32
N LYS A 45 6.69 -12.53 -18.69
CA LYS A 45 7.23 -11.96 -17.45
C LYS A 45 7.23 -13.01 -16.32
N ARG A 46 6.15 -13.78 -16.16
CA ARG A 46 6.08 -14.85 -15.17
C ARG A 46 7.19 -15.89 -15.36
N GLN A 47 7.42 -16.32 -16.58
CA GLN A 47 8.51 -17.26 -16.90
C GLN A 47 9.88 -16.71 -16.48
N ILE A 48 10.17 -15.44 -16.79
CA ILE A 48 11.47 -14.81 -16.53
C ILE A 48 11.71 -14.55 -15.04
N PHE A 49 10.68 -14.18 -14.30
CA PHE A 49 10.84 -13.67 -12.94
C PHE A 49 10.53 -14.69 -11.85
N TYR A 50 9.62 -15.64 -12.10
CA TYR A 50 9.17 -16.60 -11.08
C TYR A 50 9.75 -17.98 -11.26
N LEU A 51 10.05 -18.40 -12.49
CA LEU A 51 10.66 -19.70 -12.70
C LEU A 51 12.18 -19.64 -12.45
N PRO A 52 12.77 -20.73 -11.96
CA PRO A 52 14.21 -20.82 -11.78
C PRO A 52 14.96 -20.61 -13.10
N ASP A 53 16.04 -19.86 -13.06
CA ASP A 53 17.00 -19.71 -14.14
C ASP A 53 17.91 -20.96 -14.24
N ALA A 54 18.92 -20.91 -15.12
CA ALA A 54 19.90 -21.99 -15.28
C ALA A 54 20.68 -22.32 -13.99
N ASN A 55 20.71 -21.40 -13.03
CA ASN A 55 21.37 -21.56 -11.73
C ASN A 55 20.40 -22.03 -10.64
N GLY A 56 19.14 -22.31 -10.97
CA GLY A 56 18.11 -22.70 -10.00
C GLY A 56 17.54 -21.54 -9.16
N THR A 57 17.80 -20.29 -9.54
CA THR A 57 17.40 -19.10 -8.76
C THR A 57 16.24 -18.37 -9.43
N SER A 58 15.18 -18.11 -8.66
CA SER A 58 14.07 -17.26 -9.09
C SER A 58 14.33 -15.79 -8.72
N ARG A 59 13.97 -14.88 -9.62
CA ARG A 59 14.15 -13.43 -9.38
C ARG A 59 13.12 -12.88 -8.38
N VAL A 60 11.95 -13.47 -8.31
CA VAL A 60 10.91 -13.17 -7.31
C VAL A 60 10.79 -14.37 -6.38
N CYS A 61 11.16 -14.17 -5.11
CA CYS A 61 11.07 -15.18 -4.06
C CYS A 61 10.69 -14.51 -2.75
N GLU A 62 10.29 -15.30 -1.77
CA GLU A 62 9.92 -14.85 -0.44
C GLU A 62 11.05 -14.04 0.22
N GLY A 63 10.69 -12.97 0.93
CA GLY A 63 11.60 -12.04 1.60
C GLY A 63 12.23 -10.98 0.69
N ARG A 64 12.20 -11.14 -0.63
CA ARG A 64 12.80 -10.17 -1.56
C ARG A 64 11.95 -8.92 -1.70
N ILE A 65 12.61 -7.78 -1.76
CA ILE A 65 11.98 -6.50 -2.09
C ILE A 65 12.05 -6.32 -3.61
N VAL A 66 10.90 -6.03 -4.21
CA VAL A 66 10.76 -5.86 -5.65
C VAL A 66 9.86 -4.68 -5.97
N GLN A 67 9.96 -4.18 -7.19
CA GLN A 67 9.10 -3.13 -7.69
C GLN A 67 7.77 -3.72 -8.17
N ALA A 68 6.66 -3.07 -7.77
CA ALA A 68 5.31 -3.39 -8.20
C ALA A 68 4.67 -2.16 -8.83
N ARG A 69 3.90 -2.34 -9.88
CA ARG A 69 3.15 -1.27 -10.54
C ARG A 69 1.71 -1.26 -10.02
N VAL A 70 1.22 -0.10 -9.59
CA VAL A 70 -0.17 0.10 -9.20
C VAL A 70 -1.05 0.12 -10.44
N ILE A 71 -2.03 -0.78 -10.52
CA ILE A 71 -2.92 -0.93 -11.66
C ILE A 71 -4.38 -0.57 -11.37
N ALA A 72 -4.78 -0.54 -10.09
CA ALA A 72 -6.06 -0.01 -9.64
C ALA A 72 -5.96 0.37 -8.16
N VAL A 73 -6.71 1.38 -7.76
CA VAL A 73 -6.79 1.84 -6.36
C VAL A 73 -8.25 1.90 -5.94
N ALA A 74 -8.53 1.42 -4.74
CA ALA A 74 -9.79 1.54 -4.06
C ALA A 74 -9.54 1.95 -2.60
N GLU A 75 -10.55 2.46 -1.91
CA GLU A 75 -10.45 3.01 -0.55
C GLU A 75 -9.62 2.15 0.42
N LYS A 76 -9.82 0.82 0.41
CA LYS A 76 -9.19 -0.12 1.35
C LYS A 76 -8.17 -1.06 0.71
N THR A 77 -7.85 -0.88 -0.56
CA THR A 77 -7.04 -1.85 -1.30
C THR A 77 -6.35 -1.21 -2.48
N VAL A 78 -5.07 -1.50 -2.65
CA VAL A 78 -4.29 -1.16 -3.84
C VAL A 78 -4.00 -2.44 -4.63
N ARG A 79 -4.45 -2.49 -5.88
CA ARG A 79 -4.14 -3.60 -6.77
C ARG A 79 -2.86 -3.32 -7.53
N THR A 80 -1.94 -4.26 -7.46
CA THR A 80 -0.61 -4.16 -8.07
C THR A 80 -0.38 -5.28 -9.07
N GLU A 81 0.49 -5.01 -10.04
CA GLU A 81 1.08 -6.01 -10.92
C GLU A 81 2.56 -6.17 -10.55
N ILE A 82 2.95 -7.39 -10.19
CA ILE A 82 4.30 -7.79 -9.83
C ILE A 82 4.79 -8.77 -10.90
N PHE A 83 5.51 -8.27 -11.91
CA PHE A 83 6.06 -9.07 -13.02
C PHE A 83 5.06 -10.04 -13.66
N GLY A 84 3.85 -9.53 -14.01
CA GLY A 84 2.81 -10.30 -14.68
C GLY A 84 1.87 -11.07 -13.74
N VAL A 85 2.06 -10.99 -12.42
CA VAL A 85 1.13 -11.50 -11.41
C VAL A 85 0.43 -10.33 -10.74
N GLU A 86 -0.89 -10.39 -10.64
CA GLU A 86 -1.67 -9.35 -9.97
C GLU A 86 -1.95 -9.75 -8.53
N TYR A 87 -1.77 -8.79 -7.60
CA TYR A 87 -2.09 -8.95 -6.21
C TYR A 87 -2.77 -7.71 -5.65
N SER A 88 -3.73 -7.89 -4.77
CA SER A 88 -4.44 -6.80 -4.09
C SER A 88 -3.90 -6.67 -2.67
N ILE A 89 -3.18 -5.57 -2.41
CA ILE A 89 -2.60 -5.27 -1.10
C ILE A 89 -3.66 -4.52 -0.29
N PRO A 90 -4.13 -5.08 0.84
CA PRO A 90 -5.09 -4.38 1.70
C PRO A 90 -4.43 -3.19 2.42
N ALA A 91 -5.21 -2.17 2.79
CA ALA A 91 -4.71 -0.95 3.43
C ALA A 91 -3.82 -1.20 4.65
N ARG A 92 -4.12 -2.21 5.46
CA ARG A 92 -3.33 -2.61 6.64
C ARG A 92 -1.91 -3.10 6.32
N ASP A 93 -1.65 -3.46 5.05
CA ASP A 93 -0.35 -3.96 4.58
C ASP A 93 0.39 -2.91 3.73
N LEU A 94 -0.20 -1.73 3.53
CA LEU A 94 0.41 -0.60 2.84
C LEU A 94 1.26 0.27 3.78
N SER A 95 0.82 0.45 5.03
CA SER A 95 1.52 1.30 6.00
C SER A 95 1.32 0.77 7.42
N TYR A 96 2.21 1.14 8.33
CA TYR A 96 2.01 1.00 9.77
C TYR A 96 1.10 2.11 10.33
N ASP A 97 0.97 3.21 9.63
CA ASP A 97 0.04 4.28 9.99
C ASP A 97 -1.38 3.88 9.58
N TRP A 98 -2.36 4.35 10.34
CA TRP A 98 -3.74 4.15 9.97
C TRP A 98 -4.05 4.86 8.65
N MET A 99 -4.61 4.12 7.70
CA MET A 99 -5.00 4.59 6.37
C MET A 99 -6.48 4.33 6.16
N GLY A 100 -7.28 5.39 6.19
CA GLY A 100 -8.72 5.33 5.97
C GLY A 100 -9.07 5.18 4.50
N ASP A 101 -8.33 5.87 3.63
CA ASP A 101 -8.52 5.85 2.18
C ASP A 101 -7.16 5.77 1.46
N ALA A 102 -6.93 4.67 0.75
CA ALA A 102 -5.70 4.47 0.01
C ALA A 102 -5.61 5.37 -1.25
N THR A 103 -6.73 5.90 -1.76
CA THR A 103 -6.75 6.78 -2.93
C THR A 103 -6.09 8.13 -2.67
N GLU A 104 -5.95 8.52 -1.39
CA GLU A 104 -5.23 9.74 -1.01
C GLU A 104 -3.71 9.65 -1.21
N ASN A 105 -3.16 8.43 -1.22
CA ASN A 105 -1.71 8.18 -1.21
C ASN A 105 -1.19 7.39 -2.41
N TYR A 106 -2.07 6.70 -3.13
CA TYR A 106 -1.70 5.83 -4.24
C TYR A 106 -2.52 6.15 -5.48
N HIS A 107 -1.86 6.16 -6.63
CA HIS A 107 -2.49 6.43 -7.92
C HIS A 107 -2.17 5.32 -8.92
N VAL A 108 -3.04 5.16 -9.91
CA VAL A 108 -2.81 4.23 -11.03
C VAL A 108 -1.57 4.69 -11.80
N GLY A 109 -0.63 3.76 -12.03
CA GLY A 109 0.65 4.04 -12.67
C GLY A 109 1.83 4.17 -11.68
N ASP A 110 1.57 4.37 -10.38
CA ASP A 110 2.63 4.46 -9.39
C ASP A 110 3.48 3.19 -9.38
N GLN A 111 4.77 3.38 -9.15
CA GLN A 111 5.73 2.31 -8.93
C GLN A 111 6.10 2.27 -7.45
N ILE A 112 5.77 1.19 -6.77
CA ILE A 112 5.98 1.03 -5.34
C ILE A 112 6.90 -0.14 -5.05
N LEU A 113 7.68 -0.05 -3.99
CA LEU A 113 8.47 -1.16 -3.49
C LEU A 113 7.61 -2.03 -2.57
N VAL A 114 7.63 -3.32 -2.81
CA VAL A 114 6.92 -4.32 -2.00
C VAL A 114 7.87 -5.42 -1.56
N ARG A 115 7.68 -5.93 -0.35
CA ARG A 115 8.34 -7.15 0.09
C ARG A 115 7.43 -8.34 -0.19
N ILE A 116 7.97 -9.34 -0.85
CA ILE A 116 7.27 -10.60 -1.13
C ILE A 116 7.18 -11.40 0.18
N THR A 117 5.96 -11.70 0.61
CA THR A 117 5.71 -12.48 1.84
C THR A 117 5.44 -13.94 1.57
N SER A 118 4.92 -14.28 0.39
CA SER A 118 4.83 -15.67 -0.07
C SER A 118 4.70 -15.74 -1.58
N VAL A 119 5.19 -16.84 -2.16
CA VAL A 119 5.02 -17.18 -3.58
C VAL A 119 4.54 -18.62 -3.67
N SER A 120 3.48 -18.88 -4.43
CA SER A 120 3.01 -20.23 -4.76
C SER A 120 2.97 -20.38 -6.27
N ILE A 121 3.61 -21.43 -6.79
CA ILE A 121 3.74 -21.70 -8.21
C ILE A 121 3.23 -23.11 -8.48
N SER A 122 2.07 -23.25 -9.12
CA SER A 122 1.53 -24.53 -9.61
C SER A 122 1.88 -24.72 -11.09
N SER A 123 1.82 -23.65 -11.85
CA SER A 123 2.20 -23.58 -13.28
C SER A 123 2.49 -22.14 -13.67
N VAL A 124 3.01 -21.87 -14.88
CA VAL A 124 3.23 -20.50 -15.39
C VAL A 124 1.92 -19.69 -15.44
N THR A 125 0.81 -20.35 -15.67
CA THR A 125 -0.52 -19.73 -15.71
C THR A 125 -1.13 -19.55 -14.32
N ASP A 126 -0.67 -20.32 -13.35
CA ASP A 126 -1.18 -20.33 -11.97
C ASP A 126 -0.05 -20.05 -10.97
N ILE A 127 0.25 -18.77 -10.85
CA ILE A 127 1.19 -18.20 -9.87
C ILE A 127 0.41 -17.25 -8.99
N SER A 128 0.52 -17.41 -7.69
CA SER A 128 0.00 -16.46 -6.71
C SER A 128 1.13 -15.86 -5.87
N VAL A 129 0.98 -14.59 -5.51
CA VAL A 129 1.94 -13.82 -4.72
C VAL A 129 1.20 -13.11 -3.61
N LYS A 130 1.81 -13.05 -2.43
CA LYS A 130 1.43 -12.10 -1.39
C LYS A 130 2.60 -11.16 -1.14
N ALA A 131 2.30 -9.91 -0.92
CA ALA A 131 3.30 -8.87 -0.70
C ALA A 131 2.75 -7.78 0.22
N ASP A 132 3.63 -7.06 0.88
CA ASP A 132 3.28 -5.88 1.65
C ASP A 132 4.24 -4.72 1.36
N VAL A 133 3.79 -3.49 1.62
CA VAL A 133 4.58 -2.26 1.51
C VAL A 133 5.18 -1.90 2.87
N LYS A 134 4.44 -2.10 3.96
CA LYS A 134 4.81 -1.65 5.30
C LYS A 134 6.15 -2.21 5.76
N SER A 135 6.47 -3.47 5.46
CA SER A 135 7.74 -4.08 5.88
C SER A 135 8.97 -3.52 5.13
N VAL A 136 8.75 -2.83 4.01
CA VAL A 136 9.80 -2.07 3.30
C VAL A 136 10.09 -0.75 4.00
N LEU A 137 9.07 -0.11 4.55
CA LEU A 137 9.18 1.21 5.19
C LEU A 137 9.78 1.15 6.60
N GLY A 138 9.78 -0.03 7.24
CA GLY A 138 10.16 -0.19 8.63
C GLY A 138 9.10 0.32 9.61
N ASN A 139 9.11 -0.18 10.84
CA ASN A 139 8.17 0.23 11.90
C ASN A 139 8.86 1.11 12.95
N THR A 140 8.95 2.40 12.68
CA THR A 140 9.53 3.35 13.63
C THR A 140 8.70 3.52 14.92
N SER A 141 7.40 3.16 14.89
CA SER A 141 6.53 3.26 16.07
C SER A 141 6.97 2.31 17.18
N VAL A 142 7.34 1.06 16.84
CA VAL A 142 7.82 0.09 17.84
C VAL A 142 9.11 0.57 18.50
N GLU A 143 10.08 1.00 17.68
CA GLU A 143 11.39 1.45 18.16
C GLU A 143 11.30 2.71 19.03
N ASN A 144 10.40 3.62 18.67
CA ASN A 144 10.29 4.91 19.34
C ASN A 144 9.27 4.93 20.51
N LEU A 145 8.43 3.89 20.63
CA LEU A 145 7.42 3.83 21.69
C LEU A 145 8.06 3.90 23.10
N GLN A 146 9.25 3.33 23.27
CA GLN A 146 10.02 3.39 24.52
C GLN A 146 10.43 4.84 24.90
N LYS A 147 10.53 5.74 23.93
CA LYS A 147 10.83 7.17 24.15
C LYS A 147 9.59 7.96 24.56
N CYS A 148 8.41 7.35 24.39
CA CYS A 148 7.14 7.96 24.72
C CYS A 148 6.85 7.80 26.23
N LYS A 149 6.56 8.88 26.93
CA LYS A 149 6.29 8.86 28.37
C LYS A 149 4.83 9.16 28.65
N VAL A 150 4.24 8.46 29.60
CA VAL A 150 2.90 8.78 30.14
C VAL A 150 2.95 10.19 30.73
N GLN A 151 1.89 10.97 30.51
CA GLN A 151 1.77 12.41 30.77
C GLN A 151 2.72 13.29 29.93
N GLY A 152 3.53 12.69 29.05
CA GLY A 152 4.33 13.43 28.09
C GLY A 152 3.45 14.15 27.06
N LYS A 153 3.90 15.34 26.66
CA LYS A 153 3.24 16.18 25.66
C LYS A 153 4.06 16.17 24.37
N TYR A 154 3.42 15.81 23.28
CA TYR A 154 4.07 15.66 21.97
C TYR A 154 3.28 16.39 20.90
N ILE A 155 3.97 16.83 19.86
CA ILE A 155 3.35 17.34 18.64
C ILE A 155 3.18 16.17 17.67
N GLY A 156 2.09 16.16 16.92
CA GLY A 156 1.84 15.16 15.89
C GLY A 156 0.87 15.67 14.85
N THR A 157 0.82 14.96 13.73
CA THR A 157 -0.08 15.24 12.61
C THR A 157 -1.21 14.22 12.59
N ILE A 158 -2.44 14.66 12.39
CA ILE A 158 -3.60 13.78 12.25
C ILE A 158 -3.51 13.07 10.90
N THR A 159 -3.43 11.74 10.95
CA THR A 159 -3.39 10.90 9.74
C THR A 159 -4.78 10.54 9.27
N ASP A 160 -5.70 10.27 10.20
CA ASP A 160 -7.10 9.98 9.87
C ASP A 160 -8.04 10.16 11.05
N ILE A 161 -9.36 10.18 10.76
CA ILE A 161 -10.42 10.23 11.76
C ILE A 161 -11.48 9.19 11.40
N HIS A 162 -11.73 8.26 12.31
CA HIS A 162 -12.73 7.21 12.07
C HIS A 162 -13.56 6.95 13.32
N LYS A 163 -14.90 7.03 13.21
CA LYS A 163 -15.85 6.75 14.30
C LYS A 163 -15.51 7.43 15.62
N GLY A 164 -15.14 8.72 15.57
CA GLY A 164 -14.79 9.50 16.76
C GLY A 164 -13.40 9.25 17.33
N THR A 165 -12.63 8.36 16.71
CA THR A 165 -11.23 8.11 17.04
C THR A 165 -10.34 8.89 16.10
N VAL A 166 -9.41 9.68 16.65
CA VAL A 166 -8.43 10.45 15.89
C VAL A 166 -7.10 9.69 15.89
N PHE A 167 -6.60 9.38 14.71
CA PHE A 167 -5.30 8.73 14.50
C PHE A 167 -4.24 9.80 14.24
N ILE A 168 -3.12 9.70 14.94
CA ILE A 168 -2.10 10.74 14.95
C ILE A 168 -0.73 10.09 14.75
N ARG A 169 0.11 10.68 13.91
CA ARG A 169 1.53 10.38 13.85
C ARG A 169 2.29 11.43 14.64
N LEU A 170 2.87 11.04 15.77
CA LEU A 170 3.70 11.93 16.60
C LEU A 170 5.05 12.20 15.90
N ASN A 171 5.60 13.40 16.07
CA ASN A 171 6.87 13.80 15.46
C ASN A 171 8.06 12.94 15.92
N ILE A 172 7.93 12.25 17.06
CA ILE A 172 8.90 11.24 17.54
C ILE A 172 8.77 9.90 16.79
N GLY A 173 7.89 9.79 15.79
CA GLY A 173 7.69 8.57 14.99
C GLY A 173 6.86 7.49 15.69
N VAL A 174 5.98 7.85 16.61
CA VAL A 174 5.05 6.96 17.31
C VAL A 174 3.63 7.17 16.79
N ASN A 175 2.90 6.08 16.55
CA ASN A 175 1.48 6.13 16.27
C ASN A 175 0.69 6.37 17.55
N ALA A 176 -0.27 7.27 17.51
CA ALA A 176 -1.08 7.62 18.65
C ALA A 176 -2.58 7.67 18.31
N ILE A 177 -3.41 7.47 19.33
CA ILE A 177 -4.87 7.46 19.23
C ILE A 177 -5.44 8.42 20.27
N ALA A 178 -6.30 9.34 19.83
CA ALA A 178 -7.07 10.21 20.69
C ALA A 178 -8.57 9.92 20.57
N HIS A 179 -9.24 9.87 21.71
CA HIS A 179 -10.70 9.78 21.79
C HIS A 179 -11.34 11.10 22.26
N SER A 180 -10.52 12.08 22.63
CA SER A 180 -10.97 13.38 23.15
C SER A 180 -10.10 14.51 22.61
N CYS A 181 -10.74 15.64 22.35
CA CYS A 181 -10.08 16.88 21.98
C CYS A 181 -10.60 17.99 22.90
N TYR A 182 -9.70 18.73 23.56
CA TYR A 182 -10.05 19.84 24.42
C TYR A 182 -9.98 21.21 23.74
N ASP A 183 -9.58 21.22 22.46
CA ASP A 183 -9.67 22.44 21.65
C ASP A 183 -11.14 22.71 21.27
N SER A 184 -11.51 23.98 21.18
CA SER A 184 -12.86 24.39 20.75
C SER A 184 -13.11 24.11 19.27
N ARG A 185 -12.06 23.94 18.47
CA ARG A 185 -12.11 23.58 17.05
C ARG A 185 -12.21 22.08 16.89
N LEU A 186 -12.87 21.64 15.81
CA LEU A 186 -12.89 20.22 15.45
C LEU A 186 -11.58 19.83 14.78
N PRO A 187 -10.94 18.71 15.19
CA PRO A 187 -9.73 18.23 14.56
C PRO A 187 -10.03 17.70 13.15
N GLY A 188 -9.20 18.05 12.18
CA GLY A 188 -9.26 17.61 10.79
C GLY A 188 -8.05 16.76 10.38
N LYS A 189 -8.16 16.04 9.25
CA LYS A 189 -6.99 15.35 8.66
C LYS A 189 -5.90 16.36 8.33
N LYS A 190 -4.64 15.95 8.52
CA LYS A 190 -3.43 16.75 8.30
C LYS A 190 -3.26 17.94 9.26
N ASP A 191 -4.16 18.12 10.21
CA ASP A 191 -3.95 19.11 11.27
C ASP A 191 -2.76 18.72 12.15
N GLU A 192 -1.99 19.74 12.57
CA GLU A 192 -0.94 19.58 13.56
C GLU A 192 -1.53 19.84 14.96
N VAL A 193 -1.34 18.86 15.85
CA VAL A 193 -1.97 18.87 17.18
C VAL A 193 -0.95 18.65 18.29
N SER A 194 -1.26 19.19 19.45
CA SER A 194 -0.57 18.88 20.69
C SER A 194 -1.30 17.76 21.42
N PHE A 195 -0.63 16.63 21.58
CA PHE A 195 -1.14 15.40 22.13
C PHE A 195 -0.52 15.11 23.50
N VAL A 196 -1.34 14.70 24.45
CA VAL A 196 -0.92 14.28 25.79
C VAL A 196 -1.17 12.79 25.95
N VAL A 197 -0.12 12.05 26.28
CA VAL A 197 -0.19 10.61 26.48
C VAL A 197 -0.81 10.28 27.83
N THR A 198 -1.88 9.50 27.84
CA THR A 198 -2.52 9.00 29.07
C THR A 198 -2.07 7.57 29.40
N ARG A 199 -1.83 6.75 28.38
CA ARG A 199 -1.30 5.39 28.54
C ARG A 199 -0.55 4.94 27.28
N ILE A 200 0.28 3.92 27.44
CA ILE A 200 0.98 3.26 26.33
C ILE A 200 0.37 1.86 26.15
N ASP A 201 -0.06 1.54 24.95
CA ASP A 201 -0.56 0.23 24.55
C ASP A 201 0.56 -0.51 23.80
N SER A 202 1.31 -1.31 24.52
CA SER A 202 2.46 -2.04 23.98
C SER A 202 2.05 -3.20 23.05
N GLU A 203 0.84 -3.75 23.21
CA GLU A 203 0.34 -4.82 22.34
C GLU A 203 0.05 -4.29 20.92
N ARG A 204 -0.53 -3.10 20.84
CA ARG A 204 -0.85 -2.43 19.59
C ARG A 204 0.26 -1.52 19.08
N ASN A 205 1.32 -1.32 19.86
CA ASN A 205 2.41 -0.39 19.58
C ASN A 205 1.93 1.06 19.31
N VAL A 206 1.02 1.55 20.14
CA VAL A 206 0.43 2.89 20.04
C VAL A 206 0.42 3.62 21.38
N ALA A 207 0.56 4.95 21.34
CA ALA A 207 0.28 5.81 22.46
C ALA A 207 -1.21 6.19 22.47
N VAL A 208 -1.88 6.07 23.61
CA VAL A 208 -3.28 6.47 23.77
C VAL A 208 -3.32 7.74 24.61
N GLY A 209 -4.15 8.71 24.22
CA GLY A 209 -4.23 9.96 24.93
C GLY A 209 -5.33 10.89 24.43
N LEU A 210 -5.09 12.17 24.58
CA LEU A 210 -6.02 13.23 24.19
C LEU A 210 -5.31 14.35 23.44
N ILE A 211 -6.06 15.06 22.60
CA ILE A 211 -5.61 16.28 21.95
C ILE A 211 -5.86 17.43 22.92
N SER A 212 -4.79 18.12 23.36
CA SER A 212 -4.90 19.27 24.24
C SER A 212 -5.24 20.57 23.49
N ARG A 213 -4.72 20.70 22.27
CA ARG A 213 -5.02 21.83 21.36
C ARG A 213 -4.64 21.51 19.93
N ILE A 214 -5.27 22.17 18.98
CA ILE A 214 -4.87 22.20 17.57
C ILE A 214 -3.83 23.32 17.41
N VAL A 215 -2.62 22.94 16.97
CA VAL A 215 -1.51 23.87 16.78
C VAL A 215 -1.67 24.59 15.45
N LYS A 216 -1.93 23.82 14.38
CA LYS A 216 -2.15 24.34 13.04
C LYS A 216 -3.25 23.54 12.36
N GLN A 217 -4.24 24.24 11.80
CA GLN A 217 -5.24 23.61 10.92
C GLN A 217 -4.77 23.62 9.48
N ASN A 218 -5.03 22.49 8.81
CA ASN A 218 -4.83 22.37 7.38
C ASN A 218 -6.17 22.73 6.72
N ILE A 219 -6.29 24.00 6.29
CA ILE A 219 -7.48 24.55 5.59
C ILE A 219 -7.38 24.28 4.12
#